data_0da097df989fb976f47bbf8679b7d3ac
#
_entry.id   0da097df989fb976f47bbf8679b7d3ac
#
_cell.length_a   1.000
_cell.length_b   1.000
_cell.length_c   1.000
_cell.angle_alpha   90.00
_cell.angle_beta   90.00
_cell.angle_gamma   90.00
#
_symmetry.space_group_name_H-M   'P 1'
#
loop_
_entity.id
_entity.type
_entity.pdbx_description
1 polymer ?
#
loop_
_entity_poly.entity_id
_entity_poly.type
_entity_poly.pdbx_seq_one_letter_code
_entity_poly.pdbx_strand_id
1 'polypeptide(L)'
;LTRRQRQMCIRDRALEHQYLVTEPIPDIPPNMPAMRDPDLLIYYKPEVHGIAIGGWEPDTISFGEKGIPGEFAQQLLPENFDRFEQLGINAAKRTPIINEVGVRQLINGPIPWSADEGFILGWAPEVDNFFSANGISIGIAGAGGVGQMVSEWIIEGEPSIDLWPFDIRRFNDHHNEKSFLYPRTIESYGKTYFIHFPGEEHESSRNIRQSPLYDLLKEKGASYGSKAGWERPNFFVSKNNRATEVLTFEKPNWFDWVGEEHKAVRERVALIDQTSFSKFRISGPGALDLLQYLAVSNIDKPIGKIIYTQFLNSRGGIEADLTISRTGEEEFY
;
A
#
# COMPACT_ATOMS: atom_id res chain seq x y z
N LEU A 1 26.99 1.87 8.61
CA LEU A 1 26.19 1.82 7.38
C LEU A 1 26.58 2.93 6.42
N THR A 2 26.89 2.60 5.16
CA THR A 2 27.11 3.60 4.12
C THR A 2 25.80 4.36 3.82
N ARG A 3 25.90 5.58 3.28
CA ARG A 3 24.72 6.36 2.85
C ARG A 3 23.83 5.55 1.88
N ARG A 4 24.43 4.74 1.01
CA ARG A 4 23.73 3.88 0.06
C ARG A 4 22.95 2.75 0.76
N GLN A 5 23.54 2.09 1.75
CA GLN A 5 22.87 1.03 2.53
C GLN A 5 21.68 1.59 3.33
N ARG A 6 21.80 2.78 3.92
CA ARG A 6 20.67 3.44 4.60
C ARG A 6 19.55 3.79 3.64
N GLN A 7 19.86 4.22 2.42
CA GLN A 7 18.85 4.55 1.40
C GLN A 7 18.12 3.31 0.86
N MET A 8 18.77 2.14 0.85
CA MET A 8 18.12 0.88 0.43
C MET A 8 17.03 0.41 1.40
N CYS A 9 17.11 0.80 2.67
CA CYS A 9 16.12 0.42 3.70
C CYS A 9 15.02 1.46 3.88
N ILE A 10 15.14 2.66 3.29
CA ILE A 10 14.16 3.74 3.41
C ILE A 10 13.31 3.74 2.13
N ARG A 11 12.11 3.20 2.23
CA ARG A 11 11.15 3.02 1.13
C ARG A 11 9.97 3.99 1.23
N ASP A 12 10.23 5.16 1.83
CA ASP A 12 9.32 6.29 1.89
C ASP A 12 9.89 7.51 1.17
N ARG A 13 9.04 8.50 0.98
CA ARG A 13 9.40 9.80 0.42
C ARG A 13 8.80 10.91 1.28
N ALA A 14 9.52 12.01 1.36
CA ALA A 14 8.94 13.22 1.92
C ALA A 14 8.08 13.89 0.84
N LEU A 15 6.81 14.09 1.13
CA LEU A 15 5.86 14.83 0.31
C LEU A 15 5.48 16.11 1.02
N GLU A 16 5.14 17.15 0.27
CA GLU A 16 4.61 18.36 0.86
C GLU A 16 3.17 18.15 1.29
N HIS A 17 2.86 18.57 2.50
CA HIS A 17 1.50 18.52 3.07
C HIS A 17 1.17 19.86 3.70
N GLN A 18 -0.01 20.40 3.38
CA GLN A 18 -0.41 21.71 3.81
C GLN A 18 -1.73 21.70 4.59
N TYR A 19 -1.82 22.62 5.56
CA TYR A 19 -3.08 22.99 6.19
C TYR A 19 -3.13 24.48 6.50
N LEU A 20 -4.31 25.05 6.40
CA LEU A 20 -4.58 26.45 6.64
C LEU A 20 -5.19 26.63 8.05
N VAL A 21 -4.80 27.67 8.73
CA VAL A 21 -5.42 28.12 9.99
C VAL A 21 -6.16 29.44 9.74
N THR A 22 -7.44 29.48 10.07
CA THR A 22 -8.26 30.68 9.88
C THR A 22 -7.97 31.72 10.95
N GLU A 23 -8.30 32.98 10.66
CA GLU A 23 -8.54 33.96 11.70
C GLU A 23 -9.70 33.53 12.61
N PRO A 24 -9.91 34.14 13.77
CA PRO A 24 -11.02 33.80 14.66
C PRO A 24 -12.37 33.86 13.96
N ILE A 25 -13.18 32.82 14.15
CA ILE A 25 -14.54 32.73 13.64
C ILE A 25 -15.50 33.11 14.76
N PRO A 26 -16.37 34.13 14.55
CA PRO A 26 -17.38 34.48 15.54
C PRO A 26 -18.29 33.30 15.87
N ASP A 27 -18.63 33.14 17.13
CA ASP A 27 -19.62 32.17 17.63
C ASP A 27 -19.29 30.69 17.31
N ILE A 28 -18.00 30.38 17.02
CA ILE A 28 -17.58 28.99 16.82
C ILE A 28 -17.82 28.17 18.11
N PRO A 29 -18.46 26.99 18.05
CA PRO A 29 -18.69 26.18 19.23
C PRO A 29 -17.36 25.77 19.89
N PRO A 30 -17.21 25.95 21.22
CA PRO A 30 -15.94 25.65 21.91
C PRO A 30 -15.55 24.16 21.86
N ASN A 31 -16.54 23.27 21.67
CA ASN A 31 -16.35 21.82 21.61
C ASN A 31 -16.70 21.27 20.21
N MET A 32 -16.39 22.01 19.16
CA MET A 32 -16.58 21.56 17.78
C MET A 32 -15.80 20.26 17.55
N PRO A 33 -16.42 19.17 17.05
CA PRO A 33 -15.70 17.95 16.72
C PRO A 33 -14.78 18.18 15.51
N ALA A 34 -13.71 17.40 15.41
CA ALA A 34 -12.98 17.28 14.15
C ALA A 34 -13.89 16.65 13.09
N MET A 35 -13.74 17.08 11.84
CA MET A 35 -14.53 16.61 10.70
C MET A 35 -13.61 16.14 9.59
N ARG A 36 -14.05 15.12 8.87
CA ARG A 36 -13.46 14.68 7.60
C ARG A 36 -14.57 14.63 6.54
N ASP A 37 -14.27 15.14 5.35
CA ASP A 37 -15.15 15.06 4.17
C ASP A 37 -14.38 14.39 3.02
N PRO A 38 -14.61 13.10 2.78
CA PRO A 38 -13.91 12.35 1.72
C PRO A 38 -14.29 12.80 0.31
N ASP A 39 -15.52 13.28 0.09
CA ASP A 39 -15.98 13.74 -1.23
C ASP A 39 -15.29 15.05 -1.64
N LEU A 40 -14.92 15.86 -0.65
CA LEU A 40 -14.24 17.14 -0.85
C LEU A 40 -12.74 17.08 -0.53
N LEU A 41 -12.22 15.91 -0.12
CA LEU A 41 -10.81 15.65 0.23
C LEU A 41 -10.28 16.56 1.35
N ILE A 42 -11.13 17.01 2.26
CA ILE A 42 -10.79 17.96 3.33
C ILE A 42 -11.01 17.38 4.72
N TYR A 43 -10.31 17.96 5.68
CA TYR A 43 -10.59 17.77 7.09
C TYR A 43 -10.57 19.11 7.84
N TYR A 44 -11.30 19.14 8.96
CA TYR A 44 -11.27 20.25 9.91
C TYR A 44 -10.83 19.76 11.28
N LYS A 45 -10.06 20.59 11.94
CA LYS A 45 -9.72 20.44 13.34
C LYS A 45 -10.00 21.77 14.05
N PRO A 46 -10.67 21.75 15.21
CA PRO A 46 -10.79 22.96 16.04
C PRO A 46 -9.42 23.54 16.37
N GLU A 47 -9.32 24.85 16.27
CA GLU A 47 -8.16 25.61 16.68
C GLU A 47 -8.63 26.75 17.60
N VAL A 48 -7.72 27.45 18.31
CA VAL A 48 -8.11 28.50 19.24
C VAL A 48 -8.91 29.61 18.51
N HIS A 49 -10.22 29.64 18.78
CA HIS A 49 -11.21 30.52 18.15
C HIS A 49 -11.35 30.42 16.63
N GLY A 50 -10.77 29.40 16.00
CA GLY A 50 -10.80 29.21 14.57
C GLY A 50 -10.81 27.73 14.17
N ILE A 51 -10.46 27.45 12.92
CA ILE A 51 -10.42 26.11 12.35
C ILE A 51 -9.09 25.92 11.64
N ALA A 52 -8.43 24.80 11.88
CA ALA A 52 -7.40 24.30 10.98
C ALA A 52 -8.08 23.47 9.89
N ILE A 53 -7.81 23.81 8.64
CA ILE A 53 -8.38 23.19 7.43
C ILE A 53 -7.24 22.54 6.67
N GLY A 54 -7.30 21.24 6.45
CA GLY A 54 -6.32 20.54 5.62
C GLY A 54 -7.03 19.59 4.64
N GLY A 55 -6.23 18.90 3.87
CA GLY A 55 -6.73 17.94 2.91
C GLY A 55 -5.62 17.14 2.27
N TRP A 56 -5.99 16.31 1.31
CA TRP A 56 -5.09 15.43 0.59
C TRP A 56 -5.27 15.68 -0.91
N GLU A 57 -4.54 16.66 -1.43
CA GLU A 57 -4.58 17.00 -2.84
C GLU A 57 -3.97 15.87 -3.70
N PRO A 58 -4.54 15.55 -4.88
CA PRO A 58 -4.08 14.45 -5.72
C PRO A 58 -2.68 14.62 -6.31
N ASP A 59 -2.19 15.85 -6.39
CA ASP A 59 -0.98 16.27 -7.09
C ASP A 59 0.09 16.88 -6.16
N THR A 60 0.26 16.30 -4.97
CA THR A 60 1.30 16.76 -4.03
C THR A 60 2.69 16.73 -4.64
N ILE A 61 3.61 17.51 -4.08
CA ILE A 61 4.98 17.66 -4.56
C ILE A 61 5.93 16.83 -3.67
N SER A 62 6.84 16.09 -4.31
CA SER A 62 7.91 15.39 -3.60
C SER A 62 8.97 16.38 -3.13
N PHE A 63 9.26 16.36 -1.83
CA PHE A 63 10.32 17.15 -1.23
C PHE A 63 11.64 16.37 -1.20
N GLY A 64 12.73 17.05 -1.55
CA GLY A 64 14.07 16.48 -1.42
C GLY A 64 14.40 15.37 -2.42
N GLU A 65 13.87 15.39 -3.64
CA GLU A 65 14.19 14.41 -4.71
C GLU A 65 15.69 14.26 -5.01
N LYS A 66 16.44 15.35 -4.87
CA LYS A 66 17.92 15.38 -5.03
C LYS A 66 18.65 15.16 -3.72
N GLY A 67 17.93 14.91 -2.64
CA GLY A 67 18.39 14.83 -1.26
C GLY A 67 17.88 15.99 -0.44
N ILE A 68 17.48 15.71 0.80
CA ILE A 68 17.08 16.75 1.77
C ILE A 68 18.33 17.57 2.10
N PRO A 69 18.26 18.92 2.05
CA PRO A 69 19.38 19.77 2.45
C PRO A 69 19.85 19.43 3.87
N GLY A 70 21.18 19.40 4.08
CA GLY A 70 21.74 18.97 5.37
C GLY A 70 21.38 19.90 6.53
N GLU A 71 21.13 21.16 6.23
CA GLU A 71 20.70 22.22 7.16
C GLU A 71 19.18 22.26 7.40
N PHE A 72 18.39 21.46 6.68
CA PHE A 72 16.95 21.43 6.85
C PHE A 72 16.58 20.71 8.15
N ALA A 73 16.34 21.46 9.18
CA ALA A 73 15.92 20.98 10.49
C ALA A 73 15.01 22.01 11.16
N GLN A 74 13.92 21.57 11.79
CA GLN A 74 12.98 22.43 12.51
C GLN A 74 12.45 23.61 11.68
N GLN A 75 12.23 23.36 10.38
CA GLN A 75 11.78 24.36 9.43
C GLN A 75 10.50 23.90 8.74
N LEU A 76 9.68 24.85 8.35
CA LEU A 76 8.57 24.65 7.43
C LEU A 76 9.03 24.89 5.99
N LEU A 77 8.29 24.37 5.05
CA LEU A 77 8.43 24.67 3.63
C LEU A 77 7.72 26.01 3.32
N PRO A 78 8.07 26.67 2.22
CA PRO A 78 7.33 27.84 1.77
C PRO A 78 5.84 27.54 1.59
N GLU A 79 5.01 28.48 1.93
CA GLU A 79 3.57 28.43 1.70
C GLU A 79 3.27 28.34 0.20
N ASN A 80 2.32 27.50 -0.18
CA ASN A 80 1.91 27.32 -1.58
C ASN A 80 0.38 27.46 -1.68
N PHE A 81 -0.09 28.71 -1.75
CA PHE A 81 -1.51 29.02 -1.84
C PHE A 81 -2.15 28.50 -3.12
N ASP A 82 -1.43 28.51 -4.25
CA ASP A 82 -1.95 28.03 -5.54
C ASP A 82 -2.34 26.55 -5.44
N ARG A 83 -1.52 25.74 -4.78
CA ARG A 83 -1.81 24.32 -4.55
C ARG A 83 -2.92 24.11 -3.52
N PHE A 84 -3.05 25.00 -2.54
CA PHE A 84 -4.08 24.91 -1.51
C PHE A 84 -5.45 25.41 -1.99
N GLU A 85 -5.51 26.14 -3.10
CA GLU A 85 -6.72 26.83 -3.58
C GLU A 85 -7.92 25.88 -3.68
N GLN A 86 -7.74 24.70 -4.28
CA GLN A 86 -8.85 23.75 -4.45
C GLN A 86 -9.38 23.24 -3.11
N LEU A 87 -8.51 22.99 -2.14
CA LEU A 87 -8.92 22.60 -0.77
C LEU A 87 -9.66 23.75 -0.08
N GLY A 88 -9.22 24.98 -0.28
CA GLY A 88 -9.89 26.19 0.20
C GLY A 88 -11.30 26.35 -0.38
N ILE A 89 -11.47 26.17 -1.69
CA ILE A 89 -12.76 26.17 -2.38
C ILE A 89 -13.67 25.06 -1.83
N ASN A 90 -13.16 23.85 -1.67
CA ASN A 90 -13.89 22.72 -1.12
C ASN A 90 -14.32 22.98 0.34
N ALA A 91 -13.45 23.58 1.14
CA ALA A 91 -13.76 23.97 2.51
C ALA A 91 -14.86 25.03 2.57
N ALA A 92 -14.77 26.07 1.74
CA ALA A 92 -15.81 27.10 1.64
C ALA A 92 -17.14 26.57 1.16
N LYS A 93 -17.13 25.58 0.25
CA LYS A 93 -18.35 24.86 -0.20
C LYS A 93 -19.01 24.11 0.95
N ARG A 94 -18.24 23.44 1.80
CA ARG A 94 -18.76 22.69 2.97
C ARG A 94 -19.20 23.64 4.08
N THR A 95 -18.45 24.70 4.32
CA THR A 95 -18.63 25.63 5.45
C THR A 95 -18.54 27.07 4.95
N PRO A 96 -19.66 27.67 4.50
CA PRO A 96 -19.65 28.97 3.81
C PRO A 96 -19.01 30.12 4.60
N ILE A 97 -19.02 30.12 5.91
CA ILE A 97 -18.41 31.14 6.76
C ILE A 97 -16.90 31.31 6.47
N ILE A 98 -16.24 30.28 5.90
CA ILE A 98 -14.81 30.35 5.54
C ILE A 98 -14.54 31.43 4.48
N ASN A 99 -15.52 31.78 3.65
CA ASN A 99 -15.40 32.88 2.69
C ASN A 99 -15.36 34.29 3.35
N GLU A 100 -15.78 34.38 4.61
CA GLU A 100 -15.93 35.64 5.32
C GLU A 100 -14.80 35.88 6.33
N VAL A 101 -13.94 34.86 6.55
CA VAL A 101 -12.84 34.95 7.51
C VAL A 101 -11.48 34.96 6.83
N GLY A 102 -10.53 35.67 7.45
CA GLY A 102 -9.16 35.73 6.93
C GLY A 102 -8.37 34.45 7.19
N VAL A 103 -7.25 34.34 6.50
CA VAL A 103 -6.24 33.31 6.70
C VAL A 103 -5.21 33.85 7.69
N ARG A 104 -5.04 33.20 8.83
CA ARG A 104 -3.98 33.52 9.78
C ARG A 104 -2.64 32.96 9.31
N GLN A 105 -2.63 31.73 8.81
CA GLN A 105 -1.41 31.07 8.36
C GLN A 105 -1.74 29.87 7.45
N LEU A 106 -0.93 29.67 6.42
CA LEU A 106 -0.84 28.42 5.69
C LEU A 106 0.45 27.70 6.11
N ILE A 107 0.33 26.52 6.64
CA ILE A 107 1.47 25.72 7.11
C ILE A 107 1.76 24.66 6.06
N ASN A 108 3.00 24.62 5.58
CA ASN A 108 3.49 23.60 4.64
C ASN A 108 4.68 22.86 5.27
N GLY A 109 4.63 21.55 5.30
CA GLY A 109 5.70 20.74 5.87
C GLY A 109 5.88 19.42 5.15
N PRO A 110 7.08 18.81 5.27
CA PRO A 110 7.31 17.50 4.69
C PRO A 110 6.67 16.40 5.55
N ILE A 111 5.90 15.52 4.90
CA ILE A 111 5.31 14.33 5.53
C ILE A 111 5.95 13.07 4.93
N PRO A 112 6.38 12.08 5.73
CA PRO A 112 6.91 10.83 5.21
C PRO A 112 5.78 9.97 4.64
N TRP A 113 5.97 9.44 3.44
CA TRP A 113 4.96 8.66 2.72
C TRP A 113 5.54 7.43 2.05
N SER A 114 4.95 6.27 2.29
CA SER A 114 5.31 5.01 1.63
C SER A 114 4.52 4.79 0.33
N ALA A 115 4.91 3.78 -0.42
CA ALA A 115 4.24 3.45 -1.69
C ALA A 115 2.80 2.91 -1.52
N ASP A 116 2.44 2.49 -0.31
CA ASP A 116 1.16 1.86 0.05
C ASP A 116 0.50 2.49 1.29
N GLU A 117 0.91 3.71 1.65
CA GLU A 117 0.47 4.49 2.82
C GLU A 117 0.84 3.89 4.19
N GLY A 118 1.15 2.59 4.23
CA GLY A 118 1.46 1.89 5.46
C GLY A 118 2.80 2.30 6.07
N PHE A 119 2.89 2.26 7.38
CA PHE A 119 4.16 2.43 8.10
C PHE A 119 5.20 1.41 7.63
N ILE A 120 6.47 1.70 7.81
CA ILE A 120 7.57 0.80 7.47
C ILE A 120 8.27 0.41 8.76
N LEU A 121 7.94 -0.77 9.27
CA LEU A 121 8.43 -1.30 10.54
C LEU A 121 9.16 -2.61 10.32
N GLY A 122 10.10 -2.94 11.21
CA GLY A 122 10.72 -4.25 11.25
C GLY A 122 12.20 -4.29 10.89
N TRP A 123 12.78 -5.47 11.02
CA TRP A 123 14.18 -5.74 10.69
C TRP A 123 14.40 -5.67 9.18
N ALA A 124 15.33 -4.83 8.75
CA ALA A 124 15.67 -4.72 7.33
C ALA A 124 16.37 -6.00 6.84
N PRO A 125 15.82 -6.69 5.82
CA PRO A 125 16.41 -7.95 5.36
C PRO A 125 17.79 -7.79 4.69
N GLU A 126 18.11 -6.59 4.25
CA GLU A 126 19.38 -6.32 3.56
C GLU A 126 20.53 -5.88 4.49
N VAL A 127 20.25 -5.64 5.77
CA VAL A 127 21.24 -5.08 6.71
C VAL A 127 21.06 -5.66 8.11
N ASP A 128 22.06 -6.38 8.59
CA ASP A 128 22.07 -6.94 9.93
C ASP A 128 21.96 -5.86 11.01
N ASN A 129 21.20 -6.13 12.05
CA ASN A 129 21.00 -5.27 13.22
C ASN A 129 20.47 -3.86 12.88
N PHE A 130 19.71 -3.74 11.78
CA PHE A 130 19.04 -2.50 11.41
C PHE A 130 17.53 -2.67 11.47
N PHE A 131 16.89 -2.04 12.46
CA PHE A 131 15.44 -1.98 12.57
C PHE A 131 14.93 -0.70 11.95
N SER A 132 13.92 -0.81 11.07
CA SER A 132 13.25 0.31 10.43
C SER A 132 12.00 0.71 11.20
N ALA A 133 11.78 2.01 11.40
CA ALA A 133 10.56 2.58 11.93
C ALA A 133 10.35 3.95 11.27
N ASN A 134 9.86 3.96 10.04
CA ASN A 134 9.69 5.17 9.23
C ASN A 134 8.39 5.13 8.41
N GLY A 135 8.15 6.16 7.59
CA GLY A 135 6.91 6.29 6.83
C GLY A 135 5.67 6.52 7.72
N ILE A 136 5.84 6.98 8.95
CA ILE A 136 4.75 7.13 9.92
C ILE A 136 4.06 8.49 9.70
N SER A 137 3.19 8.55 8.72
CA SER A 137 2.48 9.77 8.31
C SER A 137 1.54 10.34 9.38
N ILE A 138 0.96 9.47 10.21
CA ILE A 138 0.08 9.84 11.34
C ILE A 138 0.80 9.71 12.69
N GLY A 139 2.04 10.23 12.76
CA GLY A 139 2.97 9.99 13.87
C GLY A 139 2.39 10.25 15.26
N ILE A 140 1.68 11.36 15.49
CA ILE A 140 1.11 11.68 16.80
C ILE A 140 0.05 10.65 17.21
N ALA A 141 -0.88 10.30 16.33
CA ALA A 141 -1.93 9.32 16.61
C ALA A 141 -1.38 7.89 16.73
N GLY A 142 -0.37 7.55 15.92
CA GLY A 142 0.21 6.21 15.87
C GLY A 142 1.32 5.96 16.89
N ALA A 143 1.93 6.99 17.47
CA ALA A 143 3.17 6.89 18.24
C ALA A 143 3.11 5.89 19.41
N GLY A 144 2.01 5.88 20.17
CA GLY A 144 1.85 4.97 21.31
C GLY A 144 1.84 3.49 20.88
N GLY A 145 0.98 3.17 19.91
CA GLY A 145 0.87 1.79 19.39
C GLY A 145 2.14 1.33 18.68
N VAL A 146 2.70 2.17 17.80
CA VAL A 146 3.97 1.86 17.11
C VAL A 146 5.10 1.68 18.11
N GLY A 147 5.22 2.54 19.12
CA GLY A 147 6.26 2.44 20.14
C GLY A 147 6.18 1.15 20.94
N GLN A 148 4.98 0.74 21.34
CA GLN A 148 4.78 -0.53 22.02
C GLN A 148 5.17 -1.71 21.12
N MET A 149 4.62 -1.79 19.93
CA MET A 149 4.86 -2.92 19.02
C MET A 149 6.32 -3.03 18.59
N VAL A 150 6.99 -1.91 18.33
CA VAL A 150 8.41 -1.88 17.99
C VAL A 150 9.27 -2.35 19.16
N SER A 151 8.94 -1.94 20.40
CA SER A 151 9.68 -2.39 21.59
C SER A 151 9.53 -3.89 21.83
N GLU A 152 8.31 -4.43 21.72
CA GLU A 152 8.06 -5.87 21.80
C GLU A 152 8.87 -6.62 20.71
N TRP A 153 8.80 -6.16 19.48
CA TRP A 153 9.48 -6.81 18.36
C TRP A 153 11.01 -6.82 18.51
N ILE A 154 11.60 -5.76 19.06
CA ILE A 154 13.05 -5.69 19.29
C ILE A 154 13.48 -6.57 20.47
N ILE A 155 12.70 -6.59 21.56
CA ILE A 155 13.08 -7.26 22.81
C ILE A 155 12.72 -8.75 22.76
N GLU A 156 11.53 -9.08 22.26
CA GLU A 156 10.96 -10.43 22.28
C GLU A 156 11.14 -11.17 20.95
N GLY A 157 11.58 -10.46 19.89
CA GLY A 157 11.77 -11.02 18.55
C GLY A 157 10.56 -10.93 17.63
N GLU A 158 9.36 -10.73 18.19
CA GLU A 158 8.10 -10.59 17.43
C GLU A 158 7.11 -9.70 18.19
N PRO A 159 6.23 -8.96 17.47
CA PRO A 159 5.18 -8.17 18.10
C PRO A 159 4.02 -9.05 18.57
N SER A 160 3.26 -8.58 19.58
CA SER A 160 2.10 -9.30 20.13
C SER A 160 0.89 -9.37 19.18
N ILE A 161 0.84 -8.51 18.18
CA ILE A 161 -0.19 -8.49 17.12
C ILE A 161 0.43 -8.67 15.75
N ASP A 162 -0.36 -9.07 14.77
CA ASP A 162 0.10 -9.18 13.38
C ASP A 162 0.35 -7.78 12.78
N LEU A 163 1.62 -7.52 12.45
CA LEU A 163 2.08 -6.30 11.79
C LEU A 163 2.52 -6.52 10.33
N TRP A 164 2.14 -7.63 9.72
CA TRP A 164 2.50 -7.90 8.32
C TRP A 164 2.18 -6.75 7.36
N PRO A 165 1.05 -6.03 7.48
CA PRO A 165 0.77 -4.87 6.62
C PRO A 165 1.77 -3.72 6.75
N PHE A 166 2.55 -3.68 7.84
CA PHE A 166 3.56 -2.66 8.11
C PHE A 166 4.99 -3.18 8.06
N ASP A 167 5.18 -4.49 7.92
CA ASP A 167 6.51 -5.10 7.88
C ASP A 167 7.27 -4.64 6.62
N ILE A 168 8.53 -4.19 6.80
CA ILE A 168 9.41 -3.75 5.71
C ILE A 168 9.60 -4.85 4.65
N ARG A 169 9.48 -6.14 5.02
CA ARG A 169 9.62 -7.30 4.13
C ARG A 169 8.52 -7.40 3.08
N ARG A 170 7.42 -6.63 3.21
CA ARG A 170 6.37 -6.55 2.17
C ARG A 170 6.86 -5.86 0.90
N PHE A 171 7.95 -5.11 0.99
CA PHE A 171 8.55 -4.43 -0.15
C PHE A 171 9.60 -5.29 -0.86
N ASN A 172 9.66 -5.17 -2.16
CA ASN A 172 10.64 -5.81 -3.03
C ASN A 172 11.63 -4.76 -3.58
N ASP A 173 12.66 -5.21 -4.30
CA ASP A 173 13.72 -4.35 -4.83
C ASP A 173 13.21 -3.20 -5.69
N HIS A 174 12.16 -3.41 -6.49
CA HIS A 174 11.59 -2.37 -7.34
C HIS A 174 11.01 -1.18 -6.55
N HIS A 175 10.64 -1.37 -5.27
CA HIS A 175 10.20 -0.27 -4.41
C HIS A 175 11.32 0.70 -4.04
N ASN A 176 12.59 0.37 -4.32
CA ASN A 176 13.73 1.27 -4.16
C ASN A 176 13.97 2.13 -5.39
N GLU A 177 13.38 1.77 -6.55
CA GLU A 177 13.54 2.50 -7.79
C GLU A 177 12.76 3.81 -7.76
N LYS A 178 13.44 4.92 -8.08
CA LYS A 178 12.79 6.25 -8.12
C LYS A 178 11.62 6.30 -9.10
N SER A 179 11.76 5.60 -10.23
CA SER A 179 10.72 5.49 -11.27
C SER A 179 9.45 4.80 -10.78
N PHE A 180 9.58 3.93 -9.79
CA PHE A 180 8.44 3.30 -9.10
C PHE A 180 7.94 4.18 -7.95
N LEU A 181 8.85 4.50 -7.02
CA LEU A 181 8.49 5.05 -5.72
C LEU A 181 7.85 6.45 -5.82
N TYR A 182 8.39 7.33 -6.70
CA TYR A 182 7.91 8.71 -6.77
C TYR A 182 6.47 8.82 -7.27
N PRO A 183 6.10 8.32 -8.44
CA PRO A 183 4.72 8.45 -8.89
C PRO A 183 3.76 7.65 -8.00
N ARG A 184 4.19 6.51 -7.45
CA ARG A 184 3.35 5.70 -6.56
C ARG A 184 3.05 6.38 -5.23
N THR A 185 4.02 7.06 -4.61
CA THR A 185 3.78 7.78 -3.35
C THR A 185 2.87 9.00 -3.55
N ILE A 186 2.98 9.69 -4.68
CA ILE A 186 2.07 10.80 -5.01
C ILE A 186 0.64 10.27 -5.21
N GLU A 187 0.47 9.19 -5.97
CA GLU A 187 -0.84 8.59 -6.18
C GLU A 187 -1.46 8.08 -4.87
N SER A 188 -0.69 7.35 -4.05
CA SER A 188 -1.20 6.83 -2.79
C SER A 188 -1.56 7.95 -1.80
N TYR A 189 -0.78 9.04 -1.77
CA TYR A 189 -1.11 10.23 -1.00
C TYR A 189 -2.45 10.85 -1.45
N GLY A 190 -2.61 11.09 -2.75
CA GLY A 190 -3.82 11.70 -3.29
C GLY A 190 -5.08 10.85 -3.11
N LYS A 191 -4.90 9.53 -2.98
CA LYS A 191 -6.01 8.59 -2.76
C LYS A 191 -6.38 8.39 -1.29
N THR A 192 -5.61 8.86 -0.31
CA THR A 192 -5.80 8.59 1.13
C THR A 192 -7.19 8.97 1.66
N TYR A 193 -7.74 10.11 1.23
CA TYR A 193 -9.07 10.55 1.66
C TYR A 193 -10.17 10.20 0.68
N PHE A 194 -9.80 9.72 -0.49
CA PHE A 194 -10.75 9.31 -1.51
C PHE A 194 -11.58 8.09 -1.05
N ILE A 195 -12.83 8.04 -1.48
CA ILE A 195 -13.65 6.84 -1.29
C ILE A 195 -13.34 5.88 -2.45
N HIS A 196 -12.57 4.83 -2.15
CA HIS A 196 -12.19 3.85 -3.15
C HIS A 196 -13.38 3.07 -3.68
N PHE A 197 -13.40 2.86 -4.98
CA PHE A 197 -14.32 1.91 -5.59
C PHE A 197 -13.91 0.47 -5.26
N PRO A 198 -14.87 -0.47 -5.18
CA PRO A 198 -14.54 -1.88 -5.05
C PRO A 198 -13.60 -2.35 -6.17
N GLY A 199 -12.48 -2.96 -5.78
CA GLY A 199 -11.49 -3.46 -6.73
C GLY A 199 -10.59 -2.39 -7.36
N GLU A 200 -10.68 -1.14 -6.94
CA GLU A 200 -9.79 -0.09 -7.42
C GLU A 200 -8.33 -0.40 -7.09
N GLU A 201 -7.47 -0.27 -8.08
CA GLU A 201 -6.03 -0.48 -7.97
C GLU A 201 -5.25 0.79 -8.34
N HIS A 202 -3.96 0.81 -8.01
CA HIS A 202 -3.08 1.91 -8.42
C HIS A 202 -2.82 1.90 -9.93
N GLU A 203 -2.78 3.09 -10.52
CA GLU A 203 -2.54 3.30 -11.95
C GLU A 203 -1.09 3.68 -12.26
N SER A 204 -0.38 4.28 -11.31
CA SER A 204 1.04 4.63 -11.46
C SER A 204 1.95 3.41 -11.35
N SER A 205 3.18 3.56 -11.85
CA SER A 205 4.27 2.58 -11.66
C SER A 205 3.86 1.17 -12.10
N ARG A 206 3.21 1.07 -13.26
CA ARG A 206 2.76 -0.17 -13.88
C ARG A 206 3.88 -0.85 -14.69
N ASN A 207 3.65 -2.08 -15.10
CA ASN A 207 4.53 -2.87 -15.97
C ASN A 207 5.91 -3.20 -15.37
N ILE A 208 6.01 -3.28 -14.04
CA ILE A 208 7.27 -3.59 -13.35
C ILE A 208 7.63 -5.07 -13.49
N ARG A 209 6.65 -5.95 -13.28
CA ARG A 209 6.79 -7.39 -13.41
C ARG A 209 5.71 -7.93 -14.34
N GLN A 210 6.16 -8.61 -15.38
CA GLN A 210 5.26 -9.20 -16.37
C GLN A 210 5.51 -10.70 -16.48
N SER A 211 4.45 -11.46 -16.65
CA SER A 211 4.52 -12.85 -17.01
C SER A 211 5.09 -13.01 -18.44
N PRO A 212 5.78 -14.10 -18.78
CA PRO A 212 6.12 -14.42 -20.16
C PRO A 212 4.90 -14.50 -21.10
N LEU A 213 3.70 -14.65 -20.54
CA LEU A 213 2.45 -14.70 -21.29
C LEU A 213 1.75 -13.34 -21.43
N TYR A 214 2.33 -12.26 -20.86
CA TYR A 214 1.69 -10.95 -20.77
C TYR A 214 1.15 -10.45 -22.12
N ASP A 215 2.00 -10.38 -23.16
CA ASP A 215 1.59 -9.87 -24.47
C ASP A 215 0.54 -10.79 -25.12
N LEU A 216 0.72 -12.11 -25.04
CA LEU A 216 -0.24 -13.07 -25.57
C LEU A 216 -1.63 -12.94 -24.91
N LEU A 217 -1.68 -12.76 -23.60
CA LEU A 217 -2.93 -12.58 -22.87
C LEU A 217 -3.55 -11.23 -23.17
N LYS A 218 -2.73 -10.18 -23.34
CA LYS A 218 -3.19 -8.86 -23.77
C LYS A 218 -3.85 -8.89 -25.13
N GLU A 219 -3.25 -9.59 -26.09
CA GLU A 219 -3.82 -9.81 -27.43
C GLU A 219 -5.15 -10.59 -27.37
N LYS A 220 -5.32 -11.43 -26.35
CA LYS A 220 -6.57 -12.15 -26.09
C LYS A 220 -7.63 -11.32 -25.35
N GLY A 221 -7.35 -10.06 -25.05
CA GLY A 221 -8.28 -9.15 -24.43
C GLY A 221 -8.19 -9.08 -22.91
N ALA A 222 -7.05 -9.45 -22.31
CA ALA A 222 -6.87 -9.30 -20.87
C ALA A 222 -6.89 -7.83 -20.45
N SER A 223 -7.67 -7.53 -19.42
CA SER A 223 -7.57 -6.32 -18.58
C SER A 223 -6.66 -6.63 -17.42
N TYR A 224 -5.68 -5.76 -17.18
CA TYR A 224 -4.65 -6.01 -16.19
C TYR A 224 -4.78 -5.16 -14.95
N GLY A 225 -4.68 -5.79 -13.78
CA GLY A 225 -4.41 -5.17 -12.49
C GLY A 225 -2.96 -5.41 -12.04
N SER A 226 -2.58 -4.85 -10.90
CA SER A 226 -1.24 -4.97 -10.33
C SER A 226 -1.26 -5.51 -8.91
N LYS A 227 -0.56 -6.61 -8.66
CA LYS A 227 -0.39 -7.18 -7.33
C LYS A 227 1.08 -7.42 -7.03
N ALA A 228 1.63 -6.76 -6.00
CA ALA A 228 3.04 -6.81 -5.64
C ALA A 228 3.98 -6.53 -6.84
N GLY A 229 3.61 -5.56 -7.67
CA GLY A 229 4.32 -5.18 -8.90
C GLY A 229 4.11 -6.11 -10.11
N TRP A 230 3.43 -7.24 -9.95
CA TRP A 230 3.07 -8.12 -11.04
C TRP A 230 1.81 -7.63 -11.76
N GLU A 231 1.89 -7.55 -13.08
CA GLU A 231 0.72 -7.41 -13.95
C GLU A 231 -0.05 -8.74 -13.98
N ARG A 232 -1.31 -8.73 -13.55
CA ARG A 232 -2.16 -9.92 -13.51
C ARG A 232 -3.46 -9.66 -14.23
N PRO A 233 -3.93 -10.57 -15.11
CA PRO A 233 -5.25 -10.45 -15.72
C PRO A 233 -6.34 -10.44 -14.64
N ASN A 234 -7.16 -9.39 -14.63
CA ASN A 234 -8.35 -9.33 -13.78
C ASN A 234 -9.54 -9.99 -14.48
N PHE A 235 -9.68 -9.75 -15.79
CA PHE A 235 -10.72 -10.35 -16.63
C PHE A 235 -10.33 -10.28 -18.11
N PHE A 236 -11.08 -10.98 -18.97
CA PHE A 236 -10.90 -10.93 -20.42
C PHE A 236 -12.16 -10.41 -21.10
N VAL A 237 -11.99 -9.58 -22.13
CA VAL A 237 -13.08 -9.10 -22.98
C VAL A 237 -13.03 -9.73 -24.36
N SER A 238 -14.17 -9.80 -25.04
CA SER A 238 -14.21 -10.24 -26.43
C SER A 238 -13.46 -9.24 -27.34
N LYS A 239 -12.93 -9.72 -28.46
CA LYS A 239 -12.05 -8.99 -29.40
C LYS A 239 -12.57 -7.62 -29.86
N ASN A 240 -13.87 -7.34 -29.74
CA ASN A 240 -14.48 -6.10 -30.19
C ASN A 240 -14.65 -5.04 -29.09
N ASN A 241 -14.28 -5.35 -27.85
CA ASN A 241 -14.43 -4.46 -26.70
C ASN A 241 -13.05 -4.04 -26.17
N ARG A 242 -12.96 -2.83 -25.65
CA ARG A 242 -11.77 -2.39 -24.92
C ARG A 242 -11.76 -3.00 -23.51
N ALA A 243 -10.66 -3.61 -23.14
CA ALA A 243 -10.43 -4.18 -21.81
C ALA A 243 -10.20 -3.09 -20.75
N THR A 244 -11.10 -2.11 -20.65
CA THR A 244 -11.00 -1.04 -19.66
C THR A 244 -12.06 -1.27 -18.60
N GLU A 245 -11.64 -1.39 -17.36
CA GLU A 245 -12.53 -1.43 -16.21
C GLU A 245 -13.19 -0.08 -16.00
N VAL A 246 -14.49 -0.10 -15.69
CA VAL A 246 -15.24 1.08 -15.25
C VAL A 246 -15.52 0.92 -13.77
N LEU A 247 -14.85 1.72 -12.97
CA LEU A 247 -15.01 1.72 -11.53
C LEU A 247 -16.40 2.23 -11.15
N THR A 248 -17.10 1.49 -10.28
CA THR A 248 -18.46 1.80 -9.84
C THR A 248 -18.78 1.08 -8.53
N PHE A 249 -19.74 1.63 -7.76
CA PHE A 249 -20.36 0.94 -6.61
C PHE A 249 -21.52 0.04 -7.05
N GLU A 250 -21.91 0.12 -8.30
CA GLU A 250 -22.97 -0.68 -8.92
C GLU A 250 -22.40 -1.95 -9.55
N LYS A 251 -23.18 -2.62 -10.40
CA LYS A 251 -22.72 -3.78 -11.18
C LYS A 251 -21.62 -3.34 -12.17
N PRO A 252 -20.38 -3.83 -12.03
CA PRO A 252 -19.28 -3.39 -12.90
C PRO A 252 -19.43 -3.93 -14.33
N ASN A 253 -18.81 -3.25 -15.28
CA ASN A 253 -18.89 -3.60 -16.70
C ASN A 253 -18.26 -4.96 -17.07
N TRP A 254 -17.37 -5.47 -16.24
CA TRP A 254 -16.72 -6.78 -16.43
C TRP A 254 -17.54 -7.97 -15.89
N PHE A 255 -18.63 -7.74 -15.16
CA PHE A 255 -19.36 -8.78 -14.42
C PHE A 255 -19.82 -9.94 -15.32
N ASP A 256 -20.38 -9.63 -16.48
CA ASP A 256 -20.91 -10.65 -17.40
C ASP A 256 -19.76 -11.41 -18.07
N TRP A 257 -18.61 -10.76 -18.36
CA TRP A 257 -17.43 -11.43 -18.90
C TRP A 257 -16.80 -12.40 -17.89
N VAL A 258 -16.65 -11.98 -16.64
CA VAL A 258 -16.20 -12.88 -15.56
C VAL A 258 -17.20 -14.02 -15.36
N GLY A 259 -18.50 -13.79 -15.52
CA GLY A 259 -19.53 -14.82 -15.50
C GLY A 259 -19.32 -15.90 -16.57
N GLU A 260 -18.94 -15.51 -17.80
CA GLU A 260 -18.63 -16.47 -18.87
C GLU A 260 -17.31 -17.21 -18.62
N GLU A 261 -16.29 -16.56 -18.07
CA GLU A 261 -15.05 -17.22 -17.63
C GLU A 261 -15.34 -18.25 -16.53
N HIS A 262 -16.18 -17.91 -15.57
CA HIS A 262 -16.61 -18.82 -14.50
C HIS A 262 -17.30 -20.08 -15.07
N LYS A 263 -18.22 -19.93 -16.00
CA LYS A 263 -18.86 -21.07 -16.69
C LYS A 263 -17.83 -21.91 -17.44
N ALA A 264 -16.87 -21.27 -18.13
CA ALA A 264 -15.82 -21.99 -18.83
C ALA A 264 -14.99 -22.88 -17.91
N VAL A 265 -14.61 -22.38 -16.73
CA VAL A 265 -13.90 -23.15 -15.71
C VAL A 265 -14.74 -24.32 -15.19
N ARG A 266 -16.05 -24.13 -15.00
CA ARG A 266 -16.96 -25.15 -14.44
C ARG A 266 -17.38 -26.24 -15.46
N GLU A 267 -17.56 -25.88 -16.71
CA GLU A 267 -18.20 -26.70 -17.71
C GLU A 267 -17.24 -27.15 -18.83
N ARG A 268 -16.08 -26.52 -18.96
CA ARG A 268 -15.11 -26.78 -20.03
C ARG A 268 -13.70 -26.89 -19.43
N VAL A 269 -12.74 -26.15 -19.97
CA VAL A 269 -11.35 -26.11 -19.52
C VAL A 269 -10.87 -24.67 -19.47
N ALA A 270 -10.04 -24.35 -18.48
CA ALA A 270 -9.37 -23.07 -18.36
C ALA A 270 -7.86 -23.24 -18.23
N LEU A 271 -7.12 -22.25 -18.73
CA LEU A 271 -5.70 -22.08 -18.49
C LEU A 271 -5.51 -20.80 -17.68
N ILE A 272 -4.88 -20.92 -16.51
CA ILE A 272 -4.69 -19.82 -15.59
C ILE A 272 -3.20 -19.53 -15.45
N ASP A 273 -2.78 -18.30 -15.74
CA ASP A 273 -1.40 -17.85 -15.54
C ASP A 273 -1.13 -17.61 -14.05
N GLN A 274 -0.30 -18.48 -13.47
CA GLN A 274 0.12 -18.39 -12.07
C GLN A 274 1.59 -17.98 -11.91
N THR A 275 2.17 -17.35 -12.92
CA THR A 275 3.58 -16.92 -12.90
C THR A 275 3.91 -16.02 -11.71
N SER A 276 2.97 -15.21 -11.26
CA SER A 276 3.16 -14.28 -10.13
C SER A 276 3.27 -14.95 -8.75
N PHE A 277 2.87 -16.20 -8.61
CA PHE A 277 3.07 -16.94 -7.35
C PHE A 277 4.49 -17.45 -7.26
N SER A 278 5.05 -17.52 -6.03
CA SER A 278 6.37 -18.10 -5.77
C SER A 278 6.35 -19.61 -5.95
N LYS A 279 7.42 -20.17 -6.48
CA LYS A 279 7.65 -21.61 -6.64
C LYS A 279 8.97 -21.98 -6.00
N PHE A 280 8.93 -23.05 -5.21
CA PHE A 280 10.10 -23.54 -4.50
C PHE A 280 10.29 -25.02 -4.82
N ARG A 281 11.53 -25.43 -4.95
CA ARG A 281 11.92 -26.85 -4.98
C ARG A 281 12.71 -27.14 -3.72
N ILE A 282 12.25 -28.09 -2.93
CA ILE A 282 12.89 -28.55 -1.70
C ILE A 282 13.32 -29.99 -1.94
N SER A 283 14.61 -30.28 -1.76
CA SER A 283 15.15 -31.61 -2.04
C SER A 283 16.30 -31.96 -1.12
N GLY A 284 16.49 -33.26 -0.92
CA GLY A 284 17.59 -33.84 -0.16
C GLY A 284 17.17 -34.46 1.18
N PRO A 285 18.11 -35.08 1.89
CA PRO A 285 17.85 -35.73 3.17
C PRO A 285 17.22 -34.77 4.18
N GLY A 286 16.10 -35.17 4.77
CA GLY A 286 15.35 -34.36 5.71
C GLY A 286 14.34 -33.38 5.11
N ALA A 287 14.17 -33.33 3.78
CA ALA A 287 13.17 -32.49 3.13
C ALA A 287 11.74 -32.84 3.58
N LEU A 288 11.43 -34.11 3.71
CA LEU A 288 10.14 -34.56 4.24
C LEU A 288 9.95 -34.12 5.72
N ASP A 289 10.94 -34.34 6.56
CA ASP A 289 10.87 -34.00 7.98
C ASP A 289 10.67 -32.49 8.18
N LEU A 290 11.39 -31.67 7.43
CA LEU A 290 11.22 -30.21 7.43
C LEU A 290 9.79 -29.82 7.05
N LEU A 291 9.28 -30.35 5.95
CA LEU A 291 7.94 -30.01 5.47
C LEU A 291 6.85 -30.54 6.43
N GLN A 292 7.07 -31.71 7.03
CA GLN A 292 6.18 -32.29 8.04
C GLN A 292 6.14 -31.43 9.32
N TYR A 293 7.27 -30.81 9.68
CA TYR A 293 7.36 -29.91 10.83
C TYR A 293 6.64 -28.58 10.60
N LEU A 294 6.76 -28.02 9.39
CA LEU A 294 6.18 -26.71 9.06
C LEU A 294 4.69 -26.76 8.70
N ALA A 295 4.26 -27.85 8.07
CA ALA A 295 2.92 -27.97 7.52
C ALA A 295 1.89 -28.51 8.52
N VAL A 296 0.68 -27.96 8.46
CA VAL A 296 -0.46 -28.47 9.26
C VAL A 296 -0.89 -29.86 8.79
N SER A 297 -0.89 -30.10 7.49
CA SER A 297 -1.31 -31.35 6.90
C SER A 297 -0.19 -32.38 6.88
N ASN A 298 -0.54 -33.66 6.92
CA ASN A 298 0.42 -34.74 6.69
C ASN A 298 0.96 -34.70 5.25
N ILE A 299 2.28 -34.43 5.10
CA ILE A 299 2.99 -34.34 3.82
C ILE A 299 3.52 -35.71 3.36
N ASP A 300 3.64 -36.69 4.26
CA ASP A 300 4.06 -38.04 3.89
C ASP A 300 2.95 -38.78 3.12
N LYS A 301 2.88 -38.49 1.83
CA LYS A 301 1.94 -39.08 0.87
C LYS A 301 2.72 -39.70 -0.29
N PRO A 302 2.13 -40.62 -1.02
CA PRO A 302 2.77 -41.19 -2.22
C PRO A 302 3.25 -40.15 -3.22
N ILE A 303 4.34 -40.45 -3.92
CA ILE A 303 4.85 -39.63 -5.01
C ILE A 303 3.74 -39.36 -6.04
N GLY A 304 3.68 -38.12 -6.52
CA GLY A 304 2.65 -37.61 -7.43
C GLY A 304 1.42 -37.01 -6.71
N LYS A 305 1.33 -37.09 -5.38
CA LYS A 305 0.25 -36.42 -4.64
C LYS A 305 0.53 -34.93 -4.42
N ILE A 306 -0.54 -34.15 -4.49
CA ILE A 306 -0.56 -32.72 -4.18
C ILE A 306 -1.36 -32.55 -2.91
N ILE A 307 -0.82 -31.79 -1.95
CA ILE A 307 -1.40 -31.52 -0.66
C ILE A 307 -1.56 -30.01 -0.51
N TYR A 308 -2.78 -29.53 -0.28
CA TYR A 308 -3.03 -28.17 0.12
C TYR A 308 -2.85 -28.05 1.64
N THR A 309 -2.09 -27.07 2.09
CA THR A 309 -1.74 -26.91 3.51
C THR A 309 -1.31 -25.49 3.81
N GLN A 310 -1.15 -25.20 5.12
CA GLN A 310 -0.58 -23.96 5.64
C GLN A 310 0.72 -24.27 6.38
N PHE A 311 1.67 -23.32 6.35
CA PHE A 311 2.76 -23.27 7.31
C PHE A 311 2.38 -22.38 8.46
N LEU A 312 2.70 -22.80 9.68
CA LEU A 312 2.38 -22.06 10.90
C LEU A 312 3.64 -21.57 11.60
N ASN A 313 3.52 -20.46 12.31
CA ASN A 313 4.51 -20.02 13.29
C ASN A 313 4.31 -20.73 14.63
N SER A 314 5.18 -20.45 15.61
CA SER A 314 5.16 -21.05 16.94
C SER A 314 3.89 -20.79 17.76
N ARG A 315 3.11 -19.76 17.39
CA ARG A 315 1.83 -19.39 18.02
C ARG A 315 0.60 -19.94 17.28
N GLY A 316 0.80 -20.70 16.21
CA GLY A 316 -0.28 -21.23 15.38
C GLY A 316 -0.83 -20.24 14.35
N GLY A 317 -0.20 -19.08 14.18
CA GLY A 317 -0.52 -18.13 13.10
C GLY A 317 -0.07 -18.64 11.74
N ILE A 318 -0.83 -18.34 10.68
CA ILE A 318 -0.54 -18.76 9.31
C ILE A 318 0.55 -17.86 8.73
N GLU A 319 1.70 -18.45 8.36
CA GLU A 319 2.81 -17.78 7.69
C GLU A 319 2.77 -17.94 6.16
N ALA A 320 2.25 -19.06 5.68
CA ALA A 320 2.10 -19.31 4.26
C ALA A 320 0.91 -20.22 3.98
N ASP A 321 0.24 -19.96 2.86
CA ASP A 321 -0.84 -20.75 2.30
C ASP A 321 -0.37 -21.29 0.95
N LEU A 322 -0.28 -22.62 0.80
CA LEU A 322 0.42 -23.23 -0.33
C LEU A 322 -0.03 -24.65 -0.66
N THR A 323 0.44 -25.13 -1.81
CA THR A 323 0.34 -26.54 -2.18
C THR A 323 1.72 -27.16 -2.20
N ILE A 324 1.82 -28.40 -1.73
CA ILE A 324 3.04 -29.20 -1.75
C ILE A 324 2.80 -30.43 -2.63
N SER A 325 3.59 -30.56 -3.69
CA SER A 325 3.58 -31.75 -4.56
C SER A 325 4.80 -32.60 -4.26
N ARG A 326 4.60 -33.88 -3.89
CA ARG A 326 5.71 -34.82 -3.74
C ARG A 326 6.13 -35.31 -5.11
N THR A 327 7.31 -34.93 -5.58
CA THR A 327 7.85 -35.27 -6.90
C THR A 327 8.86 -36.43 -6.87
N GLY A 328 9.40 -36.75 -5.69
CA GLY A 328 10.33 -37.82 -5.43
C GLY A 328 10.30 -38.26 -3.97
N GLU A 329 11.15 -39.21 -3.60
CA GLU A 329 11.23 -39.70 -2.22
C GLU A 329 11.62 -38.56 -1.26
N GLU A 330 12.62 -37.76 -1.64
CA GLU A 330 13.10 -36.58 -0.89
C GLU A 330 13.04 -35.31 -1.76
N GLU A 331 12.03 -35.21 -2.61
CA GLU A 331 11.88 -34.09 -3.53
C GLU A 331 10.43 -33.60 -3.54
N PHE A 332 10.25 -32.28 -3.33
CA PHE A 332 8.97 -31.61 -3.22
C PHE A 332 8.99 -30.28 -3.99
N TYR A 333 7.82 -29.96 -4.52
CA TYR A 333 7.57 -28.70 -5.24
C TYR A 333 6.44 -27.93 -4.56
#